data_1ac002503909629ffe051965d11119d3
#
_entry.id   1ac002503909629ffe051965d11119d3
#
_cell.length_a   1.000
_cell.length_b   1.000
_cell.length_c   1.000
_cell.angle_alpha   90.00
_cell.angle_beta   90.00
_cell.angle_gamma   90.00
#
_symmetry.space_group_name_H-M   'P 1'
#
loop_
_entity.id
_entity.type
_entity.pdbx_description
1 polymer ?
#
loop_
_entity_poly.entity_id
_entity_poly.type
_entity_poly.pdbx_seq_one_letter_code
_entity_poly.pdbx_strand_id
1 'polypeptide(L)'
;MELKKQILRDSYAVKITATEGDKVLGWGFLYVIYNDRHPEPYGLIENVYVEQEYRSQGLGTKILKDALQEAKDRGCYKVLMQSRHGKTEVHNFYQKIGFKDHGVNFRLDLIDSKPKQRD
;
A
#
# COMPACT_ATOMS: atom_id res chain seq x y z
N MET A 1 -16.99 -32.91 -6.95
CA MET A 1 -16.27 -31.62 -7.06
C MET A 1 -14.95 -31.71 -6.29
N GLU A 2 -13.88 -31.24 -6.86
CA GLU A 2 -12.59 -31.17 -6.20
C GLU A 2 -12.12 -29.71 -6.16
N LEU A 3 -11.44 -29.33 -5.09
CA LEU A 3 -10.77 -28.05 -4.97
C LEU A 3 -9.28 -28.26 -5.16
N LYS A 4 -8.73 -27.76 -6.26
CA LYS A 4 -7.31 -27.85 -6.56
C LYS A 4 -6.63 -26.55 -6.16
N LYS A 5 -5.38 -26.64 -5.73
CA LYS A 5 -4.61 -25.48 -5.30
C LYS A 5 -3.33 -25.39 -6.10
N GLN A 6 -2.94 -24.18 -6.41
CA GLN A 6 -1.72 -23.89 -7.16
C GLN A 6 -1.06 -22.66 -6.55
N ILE A 7 0.25 -22.72 -6.38
CA ILE A 7 1.01 -21.58 -5.92
C ILE A 7 1.50 -20.80 -7.13
N LEU A 8 1.13 -19.52 -7.21
CA LEU A 8 1.58 -18.61 -8.25
C LEU A 8 2.66 -17.69 -7.68
N ARG A 9 3.63 -17.32 -8.51
CA ARG A 9 4.80 -16.55 -8.06
C ARG A 9 5.04 -15.29 -8.89
N ASP A 10 4.04 -14.85 -9.61
CA ASP A 10 4.14 -13.66 -10.46
C ASP A 10 3.87 -12.34 -9.72
N SER A 11 3.18 -12.41 -8.59
CA SER A 11 2.95 -11.22 -7.75
C SER A 11 4.16 -10.97 -6.85
N TYR A 12 4.42 -9.69 -6.54
CA TYR A 12 5.59 -9.31 -5.78
C TYR A 12 5.38 -7.99 -5.05
N ALA A 13 6.31 -7.66 -4.16
CA ALA A 13 6.28 -6.43 -3.39
C ALA A 13 7.48 -5.55 -3.74
N VAL A 14 7.24 -4.23 -3.77
CA VAL A 14 8.28 -3.21 -3.85
C VAL A 14 8.22 -2.43 -2.54
N LYS A 15 9.31 -2.45 -1.78
CA LYS A 15 9.43 -1.63 -0.58
C LYS A 15 10.14 -0.34 -0.95
N ILE A 16 9.50 0.78 -0.70
CA ILE A 16 10.05 2.11 -0.92
C ILE A 16 10.53 2.60 0.45
N THR A 17 11.81 2.89 0.56
CA THR A 17 12.41 3.35 1.81
C THR A 17 12.98 4.75 1.58
N ALA A 18 12.54 5.71 2.38
CA ALA A 18 13.09 7.05 2.37
C ALA A 18 14.27 7.09 3.34
N THR A 19 15.43 7.54 2.84
CA THR A 19 16.65 7.57 3.64
C THR A 19 17.33 8.94 3.55
N GLU A 20 18.12 9.23 4.57
CA GLU A 20 19.02 10.37 4.57
C GLU A 20 20.33 9.89 5.21
N GLY A 21 21.37 9.74 4.38
CA GLY A 21 22.57 9.02 4.80
C GLY A 21 22.23 7.60 5.19
N ASP A 22 22.61 7.20 6.40
CA ASP A 22 22.31 5.87 6.92
C ASP A 22 20.99 5.78 7.68
N LYS A 23 20.28 6.91 7.79
CA LYS A 23 19.02 6.95 8.54
C LYS A 23 17.85 6.60 7.65
N VAL A 24 16.97 5.76 8.16
CA VAL A 24 15.68 5.46 7.55
C VAL A 24 14.66 6.44 8.11
N LEU A 25 14.05 7.22 7.25
CA LEU A 25 13.07 8.24 7.62
C LEU A 25 11.64 7.72 7.57
N GLY A 26 11.39 6.73 6.71
CA GLY A 26 10.07 6.18 6.52
C GLY A 26 10.06 5.17 5.38
N TRP A 27 8.92 4.56 5.15
CA TRP A 27 8.76 3.55 4.10
C TRP A 27 7.30 3.44 3.67
N GLY A 28 7.11 2.69 2.58
CA GLY A 28 5.81 2.27 2.10
C GLY A 28 5.97 1.01 1.27
N PHE A 29 4.91 0.24 1.13
CA PHE A 29 4.92 -0.98 0.34
C PHE A 29 3.93 -0.87 -0.80
N LEU A 30 4.39 -1.21 -1.98
CA LEU A 30 3.55 -1.43 -3.15
C LEU A 30 3.55 -2.92 -3.45
N TYR A 31 2.38 -3.55 -3.40
CA TYR A 31 2.22 -4.92 -3.86
C TYR A 31 1.71 -4.88 -5.29
N VAL A 32 2.37 -5.61 -6.17
CA VAL A 32 1.95 -5.76 -7.57
C VAL A 32 1.33 -7.13 -7.70
N ILE A 33 0.04 -7.16 -7.96
CA ILE A 33 -0.77 -8.37 -7.81
C ILE A 33 -1.39 -8.75 -9.15
N TYR A 34 -1.13 -10.00 -9.56
CA TYR A 34 -1.74 -10.63 -10.72
C TYR A 34 -2.78 -11.63 -10.24
N ASN A 35 -3.99 -11.55 -10.76
CA ASN A 35 -5.08 -12.44 -10.32
C ASN A 35 -5.96 -12.96 -11.46
N ASP A 36 -5.48 -12.89 -12.70
CA ASP A 36 -6.16 -13.39 -13.90
C ASP A 36 -7.44 -12.62 -14.29
N ARG A 37 -7.85 -11.63 -13.51
CA ARG A 37 -9.02 -10.83 -13.90
C ARG A 37 -8.72 -9.91 -15.06
N HIS A 38 -7.49 -9.39 -15.12
CA HIS A 38 -6.96 -8.58 -16.21
C HIS A 38 -5.58 -9.11 -16.60
N PRO A 39 -5.13 -8.88 -17.85
CA PRO A 39 -3.73 -9.18 -18.21
C PRO A 39 -2.76 -8.37 -17.37
N GLU A 40 -3.09 -7.09 -17.09
CA GLU A 40 -2.27 -6.21 -16.28
C GLU A 40 -2.50 -6.49 -14.79
N PRO A 41 -1.48 -6.28 -13.96
CA PRO A 41 -1.64 -6.39 -12.51
C PRO A 41 -2.35 -5.16 -11.94
N TYR A 42 -2.73 -5.24 -10.67
CA TYR A 42 -3.10 -4.05 -9.92
C TYR A 42 -2.14 -3.83 -8.77
N GLY A 43 -2.11 -2.60 -8.27
CA GLY A 43 -1.28 -2.22 -7.14
C GLY A 43 -2.07 -2.12 -5.86
N LEU A 44 -1.46 -2.51 -4.76
CA LEU A 44 -2.00 -2.32 -3.41
C LEU A 44 -0.93 -1.64 -2.58
N ILE A 45 -1.22 -0.45 -2.06
CA ILE A 45 -0.28 0.29 -1.23
C ILE A 45 -0.68 0.09 0.22
N GLU A 46 0.29 -0.34 1.03
CA GLU A 46 0.09 -0.62 2.46
C GLU A 46 1.27 -0.16 3.28
N ASN A 47 1.05 -0.02 4.57
CA ASN A 47 2.08 0.22 5.57
C ASN A 47 2.97 1.41 5.22
N VAL A 48 2.36 2.53 4.83
CA VAL A 48 3.08 3.80 4.69
C VAL A 48 3.33 4.35 6.09
N TYR A 49 4.60 4.53 6.42
CA TYR A 49 5.01 4.94 7.76
C TYR A 49 6.15 5.95 7.69
N VAL A 50 6.06 6.97 8.50
CA VAL A 50 7.11 7.98 8.68
C VAL A 50 7.52 7.98 10.14
N GLU A 51 8.83 7.91 10.39
CA GLU A 51 9.38 8.01 11.74
C GLU A 51 8.91 9.31 12.39
N GLN A 52 8.60 9.25 13.69
CA GLN A 52 7.97 10.36 14.39
C GLN A 52 8.71 11.68 14.24
N GLU A 53 10.04 11.63 14.27
CA GLU A 53 10.90 12.82 14.16
C GLU A 53 10.76 13.55 12.82
N TYR A 54 10.29 12.84 11.78
CA TYR A 54 10.24 13.38 10.42
C TYR A 54 8.81 13.60 9.91
N ARG A 55 7.84 13.49 10.80
CA ARG A 55 6.44 13.72 10.45
C ARG A 55 6.15 15.18 10.22
N SER A 56 5.06 15.48 9.52
CA SER A 56 4.60 16.83 9.20
C SER A 56 5.52 17.61 8.26
N GLN A 57 6.38 16.91 7.50
CA GLN A 57 7.28 17.49 6.53
C GLN A 57 6.96 17.06 5.10
N GLY A 58 5.81 16.41 4.89
CA GLY A 58 5.38 15.97 3.56
C GLY A 58 6.02 14.67 3.08
N LEU A 59 6.76 13.97 3.93
CA LEU A 59 7.47 12.76 3.54
C LEU A 59 6.51 11.62 3.19
N GLY A 60 5.43 11.45 3.96
CA GLY A 60 4.42 10.44 3.65
C GLY A 60 3.80 10.66 2.29
N THR A 61 3.55 11.91 1.93
CA THR A 61 3.03 12.26 0.61
C THR A 61 4.03 11.91 -0.49
N LYS A 62 5.32 12.17 -0.27
CA LYS A 62 6.37 11.81 -1.23
C LYS A 62 6.45 10.31 -1.45
N ILE A 63 6.40 9.54 -0.36
CA ILE A 63 6.41 8.08 -0.44
C ILE A 63 5.20 7.58 -1.22
N LEU A 64 4.02 8.10 -0.91
CA LEU A 64 2.79 7.71 -1.59
C LEU A 64 2.85 8.04 -3.09
N LYS A 65 3.30 9.24 -3.44
CA LYS A 65 3.41 9.64 -4.85
C LYS A 65 4.43 8.79 -5.60
N ASP A 66 5.53 8.44 -4.95
CA ASP A 66 6.53 7.55 -5.55
C ASP A 66 5.95 6.15 -5.77
N ALA A 67 5.20 5.64 -4.79
CA ALA A 67 4.52 4.35 -4.93
C ALA A 67 3.53 4.34 -6.09
N LEU A 68 2.79 5.43 -6.28
CA LEU A 68 1.88 5.57 -7.42
C LEU A 68 2.61 5.60 -8.75
N GLN A 69 3.74 6.30 -8.81
CA GLN A 69 4.56 6.33 -10.03
C GLN A 69 5.14 4.95 -10.32
N GLU A 70 5.61 4.26 -9.28
CA GLU A 70 6.11 2.90 -9.40
C GLU A 70 5.03 1.95 -9.95
N ALA A 71 3.80 2.08 -9.47
CA ALA A 71 2.68 1.28 -9.96
C ALA A 71 2.43 1.52 -11.45
N LYS A 72 2.49 2.77 -11.89
CA LYS A 72 2.36 3.11 -13.31
C LYS A 72 3.48 2.49 -14.13
N ASP A 73 4.71 2.61 -13.66
CA ASP A 73 5.88 2.09 -14.37
C ASP A 73 5.85 0.58 -14.49
N ARG A 74 5.19 -0.10 -13.58
CA ARG A 74 5.06 -1.56 -13.58
C ARG A 74 3.78 -2.07 -14.24
N GLY A 75 3.02 -1.16 -14.86
CA GLY A 75 1.87 -1.54 -15.68
C GLY A 75 0.61 -1.85 -14.92
N CYS A 76 0.48 -1.39 -13.68
CA CYS A 76 -0.75 -1.58 -12.91
C CYS A 76 -1.91 -0.82 -13.54
N TYR A 77 -3.07 -1.48 -13.66
CA TYR A 77 -4.23 -0.80 -14.23
C TYR A 77 -5.03 -0.01 -13.20
N LYS A 78 -4.81 -0.28 -11.91
CA LYS A 78 -5.40 0.48 -10.81
C LYS A 78 -4.56 0.32 -9.56
N VAL A 79 -4.79 1.19 -8.57
CA VAL A 79 -4.16 1.10 -7.26
C VAL A 79 -5.24 1.17 -6.20
N LEU A 80 -5.15 0.28 -5.22
CA LEU A 80 -6.04 0.24 -4.07
C LEU A 80 -5.26 0.66 -2.81
N MET A 81 -5.95 1.33 -1.91
CA MET A 81 -5.48 1.63 -0.56
C MET A 81 -6.63 1.45 0.41
N GLN A 82 -6.29 1.15 1.65
CA GLN A 82 -7.26 1.03 2.72
C GLN A 82 -7.07 2.16 3.73
N SER A 83 -8.18 2.67 4.24
CA SER A 83 -8.18 3.59 5.37
C SER A 83 -9.34 3.25 6.27
N ARG A 84 -9.15 3.43 7.58
CA ARG A 84 -10.20 3.15 8.56
C ARG A 84 -11.38 4.10 8.39
N HIS A 85 -12.57 3.60 8.69
CA HIS A 85 -13.74 4.46 8.82
C HIS A 85 -13.48 5.53 9.89
N GLY A 86 -14.05 6.72 9.71
CA GLY A 86 -13.91 7.82 10.67
C GLY A 86 -12.69 8.69 10.49
N LYS A 87 -11.77 8.34 9.61
CA LYS A 87 -10.59 9.17 9.31
C LYS A 87 -10.87 10.08 8.12
N THR A 88 -11.80 11.01 8.29
CA THR A 88 -12.30 11.85 7.21
C THR A 88 -11.21 12.71 6.56
N GLU A 89 -10.29 13.25 7.35
CA GLU A 89 -9.19 14.08 6.81
C GLU A 89 -8.27 13.28 5.91
N VAL A 90 -7.98 12.03 6.30
CA VAL A 90 -7.15 11.11 5.51
C VAL A 90 -7.87 10.75 4.20
N HIS A 91 -9.18 10.49 4.29
CA HIS A 91 -9.99 10.19 3.10
C HIS A 91 -10.01 11.37 2.13
N ASN A 92 -10.17 12.60 2.64
CA ASN A 92 -10.16 13.80 1.81
C ASN A 92 -8.81 13.98 1.12
N PHE A 93 -7.72 13.69 1.82
CA PHE A 93 -6.37 13.76 1.26
C PHE A 93 -6.21 12.77 0.12
N TYR A 94 -6.66 11.52 0.31
CA TYR A 94 -6.57 10.51 -0.75
C TYR A 94 -7.41 10.89 -1.96
N GLN A 95 -8.61 11.44 -1.75
CA GLN A 95 -9.47 11.86 -2.84
C GLN A 95 -8.85 13.00 -3.65
N LYS A 96 -8.13 13.92 -3.00
CA LYS A 96 -7.41 14.99 -3.70
C LYS A 96 -6.32 14.46 -4.62
N ILE A 97 -5.68 13.36 -4.24
CA ILE A 97 -4.66 12.72 -5.07
C ILE A 97 -5.29 11.98 -6.25
N GLY A 98 -6.59 11.68 -6.19
CA GLY A 98 -7.32 11.01 -7.25
C GLY A 98 -7.92 9.67 -6.86
N PHE A 99 -7.78 9.24 -5.61
CA PHE A 99 -8.45 8.04 -5.15
C PHE A 99 -9.94 8.27 -5.00
N LYS A 100 -10.71 7.23 -5.28
CA LYS A 100 -12.17 7.22 -5.09
C LYS A 100 -12.51 6.25 -3.98
N ASP A 101 -13.51 6.60 -3.17
CA ASP A 101 -14.09 5.67 -2.24
C ASP A 101 -14.85 4.62 -3.06
N HIS A 102 -14.31 3.41 -3.13
CA HIS A 102 -14.76 2.39 -4.06
C HIS A 102 -15.65 1.32 -3.42
N GLY A 103 -15.58 1.14 -2.10
CA GLY A 103 -16.34 0.11 -1.43
C GLY A 103 -15.87 -0.09 0.00
N VAL A 104 -16.40 -1.13 0.63
CA VAL A 104 -16.04 -1.46 2.01
C VAL A 104 -15.10 -2.64 2.04
N ASN A 105 -14.28 -2.70 3.08
CA ASN A 105 -13.40 -3.82 3.36
C ASN A 105 -14.00 -4.65 4.48
N PHE A 106 -13.88 -5.97 4.34
CA PHE A 106 -14.26 -6.90 5.39
C PHE A 106 -12.99 -7.52 5.97
N ARG A 107 -12.96 -7.68 7.28
CA ARG A 107 -11.80 -8.22 7.97
C ARG A 107 -12.24 -9.30 8.94
N LEU A 108 -11.56 -10.45 8.89
CA LEU A 108 -11.70 -11.53 9.85
C LEU A 108 -10.32 -11.85 10.40
N ASP A 109 -10.10 -11.60 11.67
CA ASP A 109 -8.84 -11.92 12.31
C ASP A 109 -8.79 -13.42 12.60
N LEU A 110 -7.73 -14.07 12.12
CA LEU A 110 -7.55 -15.52 12.30
C LEU A 110 -6.65 -15.83 13.48
N ILE A 111 -5.89 -14.85 13.94
CA ILE A 111 -5.05 -14.93 15.13
C ILE A 111 -5.11 -13.61 15.86
N ASP A 112 -4.77 -13.63 17.17
CA ASP A 112 -4.58 -12.42 17.94
C ASP A 112 -3.10 -12.03 17.82
N SER A 113 -2.79 -11.09 16.94
CA SER A 113 -1.42 -10.70 16.66
C SER A 113 -1.21 -9.21 16.88
N LYS A 114 0.01 -8.84 17.23
CA LYS A 114 0.42 -7.45 17.38
C LYS A 114 1.35 -7.07 16.23
N PRO A 115 1.30 -5.79 15.76
CA PRO A 115 2.26 -5.33 14.77
C PRO A 115 3.69 -5.49 15.28
N LYS A 116 4.63 -5.59 14.32
CA LYS A 116 6.06 -5.58 14.68
C LYS A 116 6.40 -4.29 15.39
N GLN A 117 7.31 -4.39 16.37
CA GLN A 117 7.84 -3.23 17.05
C GLN A 117 8.66 -2.38 16.07
N ARG A 118 8.48 -1.06 16.15
CA ARG A 118 9.19 -0.11 15.29
C ARG A 118 10.12 0.71 16.17
N ASP A 119 11.37 0.75 15.80
CA ASP A 119 12.39 1.50 16.54
C ASP A 119 12.63 2.87 15.92
#